data_45f1e888ab4747913971054817dd7fa2
#
_entry.id   45f1e888ab4747913971054817dd7fa2
#
_cell.length_a   1.000
_cell.length_b   1.000
_cell.length_c   1.000
_cell.angle_alpha   90.00
_cell.angle_beta   90.00
_cell.angle_gamma   90.00
#
_symmetry.space_group_name_H-M   'P 1'
#
loop_
_entity.id
_entity.type
_entity.pdbx_description
1 polymer ?
#
loop_
_entity_poly.entity_id
_entity_poly.type
_entity_poly.pdbx_seq_one_letter_code
_entity_poly.pdbx_strand_id
1 'polypeptide(L)'
;MSALSATAATAATGSQGLWFVSRASGLILLVLFSIVVVLGVATRTGSGPARWPRFAIAELHRTLSLFAVALLVLHVVTAILDPFVTIGWAATLLPFASPYRTLAIGLGTLAVDLGGAVLVTSLMRRRLGHRTWRAVHWLAYLAWPAAFLHSLTAGNDLGVWWVALAEVGSAAAVATA
;
A
#
# COMPACT_ATOMS: atom_id res chain seq x y z
N MET A 1 36.87 -23.41 4.59
CA MET A 1 35.85 -22.31 4.65
C MET A 1 35.29 -22.35 6.07
N SER A 2 35.50 -21.29 6.83
CA SER A 2 35.13 -21.27 8.26
C SER A 2 33.62 -21.09 8.45
N ALA A 3 33.08 -21.54 9.58
CA ALA A 3 31.66 -21.37 9.94
C ALA A 3 31.22 -19.90 9.90
N LEU A 4 32.14 -18.96 10.17
CA LEU A 4 31.95 -17.52 10.07
C LEU A 4 31.63 -17.03 8.64
N SER A 5 32.25 -17.65 7.61
CA SER A 5 31.96 -17.29 6.22
C SER A 5 30.60 -17.82 5.75
N ALA A 6 30.18 -18.97 6.26
CA ALA A 6 28.86 -19.51 5.96
C ALA A 6 27.72 -18.72 6.63
N THR A 7 27.88 -18.30 7.89
CA THR A 7 26.91 -17.45 8.59
C THR A 7 26.81 -16.04 7.99
N ALA A 8 27.91 -15.45 7.53
CA ALA A 8 27.90 -14.16 6.84
C ALA A 8 27.19 -14.26 5.48
N ALA A 9 27.38 -15.34 4.73
CA ALA A 9 26.72 -15.57 3.45
C ALA A 9 25.21 -15.77 3.61
N THR A 10 24.77 -16.53 4.62
CA THR A 10 23.33 -16.73 4.91
C THR A 10 22.65 -15.45 5.41
N ALA A 11 23.34 -14.62 6.20
CA ALA A 11 22.81 -13.33 6.62
C ALA A 11 22.67 -12.36 5.44
N ALA A 12 23.65 -12.33 4.52
CA ALA A 12 23.58 -11.48 3.32
C ALA A 12 22.48 -11.90 2.36
N THR A 13 22.24 -13.20 2.16
CA THR A 13 21.14 -13.67 1.33
C THR A 13 19.77 -13.43 1.96
N GLY A 14 19.65 -13.53 3.29
CA GLY A 14 18.43 -13.22 4.01
C GLY A 14 18.02 -11.74 3.89
N SER A 15 19.00 -10.85 3.98
CA SER A 15 18.77 -9.40 3.86
C SER A 15 18.35 -8.99 2.44
N GLN A 16 18.95 -9.57 1.39
CA GLN A 16 18.52 -9.34 0.00
C GLN A 16 17.09 -9.82 -0.22
N GLY A 17 16.70 -10.96 0.38
CA GLY A 17 15.35 -11.49 0.31
C GLY A 17 14.30 -10.51 0.85
N LEU A 18 14.53 -9.92 2.03
CA LEU A 18 13.63 -8.95 2.64
C LEU A 18 13.46 -7.70 1.76
N TRP A 19 14.56 -7.20 1.20
CA TRP A 19 14.53 -6.07 0.27
C TRP A 19 13.66 -6.36 -0.96
N PHE A 20 13.85 -7.53 -1.60
CA PHE A 20 13.04 -7.91 -2.77
C PHE A 20 11.55 -8.08 -2.42
N VAL A 21 11.24 -8.72 -1.28
CA VAL A 21 9.85 -8.91 -0.84
C VAL A 21 9.18 -7.58 -0.52
N SER A 22 9.88 -6.67 0.16
CA SER A 22 9.37 -5.33 0.46
C SER A 22 9.04 -4.57 -0.83
N ARG A 23 9.94 -4.56 -1.81
CA ARG A 23 9.72 -3.85 -3.07
C ARG A 23 8.63 -4.48 -3.93
N ALA A 24 8.65 -5.79 -4.11
CA ALA A 24 7.64 -6.50 -4.89
C ALA A 24 6.24 -6.34 -4.28
N SER A 25 6.12 -6.53 -2.95
CA SER A 25 4.85 -6.36 -2.25
C SER A 25 4.35 -4.92 -2.32
N GLY A 26 5.23 -3.91 -2.25
CA GLY A 26 4.87 -2.49 -2.39
C GLY A 26 4.28 -2.16 -3.76
N LEU A 27 4.89 -2.63 -4.85
CA LEU A 27 4.38 -2.40 -6.20
C LEU A 27 3.04 -3.13 -6.45
N ILE A 28 2.94 -4.39 -6.03
CA ILE A 28 1.69 -5.16 -6.12
C ILE A 28 0.60 -4.46 -5.31
N LEU A 29 0.94 -3.96 -4.11
CA LEU A 29 0.03 -3.22 -3.25
C LEU A 29 -0.48 -1.94 -3.91
N LEU A 30 0.38 -1.17 -4.59
CA LEU A 30 -0.04 0.04 -5.31
C LEU A 30 -1.07 -0.28 -6.40
N VAL A 31 -0.80 -1.31 -7.22
CA VAL A 31 -1.72 -1.75 -8.28
C VAL A 31 -3.05 -2.21 -7.65
N LEU A 32 -2.98 -3.02 -6.61
CA LEU A 32 -4.17 -3.53 -5.92
C LEU A 32 -4.97 -2.39 -5.26
N PHE A 33 -4.29 -1.43 -4.64
CA PHE A 33 -4.93 -0.27 -4.05
C PHE A 33 -5.63 0.59 -5.12
N SER A 34 -5.01 0.77 -6.27
CA SER A 34 -5.62 1.47 -7.41
C SER A 34 -6.90 0.76 -7.88
N ILE A 35 -6.88 -0.56 -8.02
CA ILE A 35 -8.06 -1.35 -8.34
C ILE A 35 -9.15 -1.18 -7.26
N VAL A 36 -8.79 -1.20 -5.99
CA VAL A 36 -9.72 -1.00 -4.87
C VAL A 36 -10.38 0.38 -4.93
N VAL A 37 -9.61 1.44 -5.23
CA VAL A 37 -10.15 2.80 -5.40
C VAL A 37 -11.13 2.86 -6.57
N VAL A 38 -10.76 2.33 -7.74
CA VAL A 38 -11.63 2.27 -8.93
C VAL A 38 -12.93 1.53 -8.65
N LEU A 39 -12.86 0.36 -7.99
CA LEU A 39 -14.05 -0.39 -7.58
C LEU A 39 -14.90 0.38 -6.56
N GLY A 40 -14.27 1.14 -5.66
CA GLY A 40 -14.95 2.01 -4.71
C GLY A 40 -15.75 3.11 -5.42
N VAL A 41 -15.17 3.75 -6.42
CA VAL A 41 -15.85 4.73 -7.28
C VAL A 41 -16.99 4.07 -8.04
N ALA A 42 -16.74 2.93 -8.69
CA ALA A 42 -17.76 2.18 -9.43
C ALA A 42 -18.96 1.77 -8.55
N THR A 43 -18.70 1.36 -7.31
CA THR A 43 -19.74 1.03 -6.33
C THR A 43 -20.61 2.24 -6.00
N ARG A 44 -20.01 3.44 -5.93
CA ARG A 44 -20.70 4.69 -5.59
C ARG A 44 -21.50 5.25 -6.77
N THR A 45 -20.89 5.32 -7.95
CA THR A 45 -21.49 5.91 -9.16
C THR A 45 -22.46 4.96 -9.86
N GLY A 46 -22.34 3.66 -9.58
CA GLY A 46 -23.06 2.62 -10.30
C GLY A 46 -22.52 2.37 -11.71
N SER A 47 -21.36 2.96 -12.03
CA SER A 47 -20.62 2.73 -13.27
C SER A 47 -19.82 1.44 -13.14
N GLY A 48 -20.34 0.37 -13.65
CA GLY A 48 -19.66 -0.91 -13.74
C GLY A 48 -19.91 -1.53 -15.10
N PRO A 49 -19.19 -2.61 -15.48
CA PRO A 49 -19.49 -3.35 -16.69
C PRO A 49 -20.99 -3.71 -16.70
N ALA A 50 -21.67 -3.46 -17.81
CA ALA A 50 -23.14 -3.59 -17.93
C ALA A 50 -23.71 -4.97 -17.50
N ARG A 51 -22.86 -5.97 -17.40
CA ARG A 51 -23.20 -7.35 -16.99
C ARG A 51 -22.89 -7.68 -15.52
N TRP A 52 -22.26 -6.75 -14.78
CA TRP A 52 -21.87 -7.03 -13.39
C TRP A 52 -22.91 -6.43 -12.42
N PRO A 53 -23.52 -7.25 -11.57
CA PRO A 53 -24.44 -6.74 -10.56
C PRO A 53 -23.68 -5.93 -9.50
N ARG A 54 -24.31 -4.87 -9.01
CA ARG A 54 -23.72 -3.95 -8.02
C ARG A 54 -23.18 -4.66 -6.77
N PHE A 55 -23.83 -5.73 -6.33
CA PHE A 55 -23.39 -6.50 -5.17
C PHE A 55 -22.06 -7.21 -5.42
N ALA A 56 -21.81 -7.68 -6.66
CA ALA A 56 -20.54 -8.34 -7.00
C ALA A 56 -19.38 -7.34 -7.00
N ILE A 57 -19.59 -6.12 -7.50
CA ILE A 57 -18.58 -5.04 -7.44
C ILE A 57 -18.27 -4.68 -5.98
N ALA A 58 -19.30 -4.55 -5.13
CA ALA A 58 -19.11 -4.23 -3.72
C ALA A 58 -18.38 -5.34 -2.95
N GLU A 59 -18.69 -6.62 -3.25
CA GLU A 59 -18.01 -7.75 -2.62
C GLU A 59 -16.56 -7.88 -3.11
N LEU A 60 -16.31 -7.63 -4.39
CA LEU A 60 -14.96 -7.60 -4.94
C LEU A 60 -14.13 -6.48 -4.32
N HIS A 61 -14.70 -5.26 -4.19
CA HIS A 61 -14.06 -4.16 -3.48
C HIS A 61 -13.67 -4.56 -2.05
N ARG A 62 -14.60 -5.18 -1.30
CA ARG A 62 -14.34 -5.63 0.07
C ARG A 62 -13.25 -6.68 0.13
N THR A 63 -13.31 -7.70 -0.70
CA THR A 63 -12.36 -8.81 -0.73
C THR A 63 -10.96 -8.32 -1.09
N LEU A 64 -10.83 -7.52 -2.16
CA LEU A 64 -9.54 -6.97 -2.57
C LEU A 64 -8.97 -5.97 -1.56
N SER A 65 -9.84 -5.22 -0.85
CA SER A 65 -9.39 -4.36 0.26
C SER A 65 -8.75 -5.17 1.40
N LEU A 66 -9.28 -6.34 1.75
CA LEU A 66 -8.68 -7.21 2.77
C LEU A 66 -7.34 -7.80 2.30
N PHE A 67 -7.24 -8.19 1.03
CA PHE A 67 -5.96 -8.61 0.43
C PHE A 67 -4.93 -7.47 0.44
N ALA A 68 -5.35 -6.25 0.12
CA ALA A 68 -4.48 -5.07 0.18
C ALA A 68 -3.96 -4.83 1.59
N VAL A 69 -4.80 -5.00 2.63
CA VAL A 69 -4.37 -4.90 4.04
C VAL A 69 -3.33 -5.97 4.38
N ALA A 70 -3.54 -7.22 3.96
CA ALA A 70 -2.57 -8.30 4.21
C ALA A 70 -1.22 -8.02 3.54
N LEU A 71 -1.23 -7.55 2.29
CA LEU A 71 -0.02 -7.14 1.57
C LEU A 71 0.63 -5.90 2.20
N LEU A 72 -0.15 -4.95 2.71
CA LEU A 72 0.37 -3.78 3.42
C LEU A 72 1.13 -4.19 4.67
N VAL A 73 0.59 -5.11 5.47
CA VAL A 73 1.28 -5.65 6.65
C VAL A 73 2.59 -6.32 6.24
N LEU A 74 2.57 -7.17 5.20
CA LEU A 74 3.76 -7.81 4.68
C LEU A 74 4.82 -6.78 4.24
N HIS A 75 4.40 -5.76 3.46
CA HIS A 75 5.26 -4.68 2.96
C HIS A 75 5.92 -3.92 4.11
N VAL A 76 5.13 -3.47 5.09
CA VAL A 76 5.64 -2.69 6.23
C VAL A 76 6.58 -3.53 7.11
N VAL A 77 6.19 -4.78 7.42
CA VAL A 77 7.02 -5.67 8.26
C VAL A 77 8.36 -5.96 7.58
N THR A 78 8.35 -6.30 6.30
CA THR A 78 9.60 -6.59 5.57
C THR A 78 10.48 -5.35 5.42
N ALA A 79 9.89 -4.16 5.25
CA ALA A 79 10.64 -2.90 5.18
C ALA A 79 11.30 -2.52 6.53
N ILE A 80 10.65 -2.82 7.65
CA ILE A 80 11.22 -2.54 9.00
C ILE A 80 12.29 -3.54 9.36
N LEU A 81 12.12 -4.81 8.99
CA LEU A 81 13.07 -5.89 9.29
C LEU A 81 14.27 -5.88 8.35
N ASP A 82 14.25 -5.06 7.29
CA ASP A 82 15.38 -4.94 6.36
C ASP A 82 16.58 -4.27 7.04
N PRO A 83 17.71 -4.98 7.20
CA PRO A 83 18.89 -4.43 7.86
C PRO A 83 19.66 -3.40 7.02
N PHE A 84 19.35 -3.25 5.72
CA PHE A 84 20.03 -2.28 4.85
C PHE A 84 19.57 -0.85 5.08
N VAL A 85 18.36 -0.65 5.60
CA VAL A 85 17.79 0.68 5.82
C VAL A 85 17.23 0.78 7.24
N THR A 86 17.71 1.77 8.00
CA THR A 86 17.21 2.03 9.35
C THR A 86 16.00 2.95 9.27
N ILE A 87 14.80 2.37 9.09
CA ILE A 87 13.55 3.15 9.06
C ILE A 87 13.14 3.54 10.48
N GLY A 88 13.33 2.64 11.45
CA GLY A 88 12.92 2.82 12.84
C GLY A 88 11.44 2.54 13.09
N TRP A 89 11.12 1.93 14.22
CA TRP A 89 9.74 1.57 14.59
C TRP A 89 8.80 2.79 14.73
N ALA A 90 9.34 3.92 15.23
CA ALA A 90 8.55 5.14 15.36
C ALA A 90 8.04 5.67 14.00
N ALA A 91 8.82 5.49 12.94
CA ALA A 91 8.46 5.93 11.60
C ALA A 91 7.33 5.12 10.95
N THR A 92 6.89 4.01 11.56
CA THR A 92 5.71 3.26 11.11
C THR A 92 4.38 3.87 11.53
N LEU A 93 4.41 4.72 12.58
CA LEU A 93 3.22 5.36 13.15
C LEU A 93 3.31 6.88 13.13
N LEU A 94 4.53 7.43 13.04
CA LEU A 94 4.75 8.88 13.02
C LEU A 94 5.26 9.28 11.63
N PRO A 95 4.43 9.93 10.80
CA PRO A 95 4.85 10.41 9.50
C PRO A 95 6.07 11.33 9.61
N PHE A 96 7.00 11.19 8.69
CA PHE A 96 8.24 12.01 8.62
C PHE A 96 9.22 11.83 9.78
N ALA A 97 9.07 10.80 10.63
CA ALA A 97 9.97 10.49 11.73
C ALA A 97 11.20 9.64 11.32
N SER A 98 11.22 9.10 10.09
CA SER A 98 12.35 8.29 9.61
C SER A 98 13.56 9.15 9.32
N PRO A 99 14.77 8.76 9.78
CA PRO A 99 16.02 9.39 9.36
C PRO A 99 16.40 9.03 7.92
N TYR A 100 15.88 7.92 7.40
CA TYR A 100 16.10 7.48 6.02
C TYR A 100 15.00 8.01 5.11
N ARG A 101 15.37 8.73 4.04
CA ARG A 101 14.45 9.30 3.04
C ARG A 101 13.16 9.83 3.67
N THR A 102 13.29 10.75 4.62
CA THR A 102 12.21 11.27 5.50
C THR A 102 10.90 11.57 4.76
N LEU A 103 10.96 12.25 3.60
CA LEU A 103 9.78 12.60 2.82
C LEU A 103 9.12 11.34 2.23
N ALA A 104 9.93 10.47 1.60
CA ALA A 104 9.41 9.27 0.95
C ALA A 104 8.77 8.33 1.97
N ILE A 105 9.47 8.00 3.05
CA ILE A 105 8.94 7.14 4.12
C ILE A 105 7.75 7.79 4.82
N GLY A 106 7.81 9.12 5.08
CA GLY A 106 6.72 9.87 5.70
C GLY A 106 5.42 9.83 4.88
N LEU A 107 5.49 9.88 3.56
CA LEU A 107 4.33 9.71 2.68
C LEU A 107 3.74 8.29 2.78
N GLY A 108 4.61 7.27 2.87
CA GLY A 108 4.17 5.88 3.10
C GLY A 108 3.45 5.72 4.43
N THR A 109 4.03 6.25 5.51
CA THR A 109 3.40 6.22 6.85
C THR A 109 2.07 6.96 6.86
N LEU A 110 2.00 8.14 6.21
CA LEU A 110 0.74 8.88 6.07
C LEU A 110 -0.33 8.04 5.34
N ALA A 111 0.05 7.32 4.28
CA ALA A 111 -0.87 6.43 3.58
C ALA A 111 -1.34 5.27 4.46
N VAL A 112 -0.44 4.71 5.29
CA VAL A 112 -0.77 3.66 6.28
C VAL A 112 -1.75 4.18 7.33
N ASP A 113 -1.52 5.36 7.89
CA ASP A 113 -2.38 5.96 8.93
C ASP A 113 -3.79 6.25 8.38
N LEU A 114 -3.86 6.87 7.19
CA LEU A 114 -5.13 7.16 6.53
C LEU A 114 -5.87 5.86 6.15
N GLY A 115 -5.17 4.89 5.57
CA GLY A 115 -5.71 3.57 5.23
C GLY A 115 -6.15 2.79 6.47
N GLY A 116 -5.39 2.86 7.55
CA GLY A 116 -5.72 2.29 8.86
C GLY A 116 -7.01 2.88 9.44
N ALA A 117 -7.16 4.21 9.39
CA ALA A 117 -8.39 4.88 9.82
C ALA A 117 -9.59 4.43 8.98
N VAL A 118 -9.44 4.30 7.66
CA VAL A 118 -10.47 3.77 6.75
C VAL A 118 -10.83 2.33 7.11
N LEU A 119 -9.84 1.48 7.36
CA LEU A 119 -10.03 0.07 7.75
C LEU A 119 -10.79 -0.04 9.06
N VAL A 120 -10.28 0.59 10.13
CA VAL A 120 -10.85 0.51 11.47
C VAL A 120 -12.31 0.99 11.47
N THR A 121 -12.58 2.14 10.85
CA THR A 121 -13.94 2.67 10.77
C THR A 121 -14.85 1.81 9.89
N SER A 122 -14.34 1.14 8.87
CA SER A 122 -15.11 0.20 8.04
C SER A 122 -15.49 -1.06 8.81
N LEU A 123 -14.61 -1.57 9.66
CA LEU A 123 -14.91 -2.68 10.57
C LEU A 123 -15.94 -2.27 11.63
N MET A 124 -15.87 -1.02 12.12
CA MET A 124 -16.79 -0.46 13.11
C MET A 124 -18.03 0.20 12.50
N ARG A 125 -18.28 0.09 11.19
CA ARG A 125 -19.34 0.81 10.46
C ARG A 125 -20.72 0.71 11.13
N ARG A 126 -21.05 -0.45 11.70
CA ARG A 126 -22.33 -0.67 12.38
C ARG A 126 -22.48 0.15 13.67
N ARG A 127 -21.35 0.52 14.32
CA ARG A 127 -21.34 1.29 15.59
C ARG A 127 -21.24 2.80 15.34
N LEU A 128 -20.50 3.21 14.27
CA LEU A 128 -20.23 4.62 13.99
C LEU A 128 -21.36 5.35 13.24
N GLY A 129 -22.28 4.63 12.65
CA GLY A 129 -23.29 5.20 11.75
C GLY A 129 -22.73 5.59 10.38
N HIS A 130 -23.66 5.68 9.41
CA HIS A 130 -23.30 5.82 8.00
C HIS A 130 -22.59 7.15 7.67
N ARG A 131 -22.97 8.27 8.31
CA ARG A 131 -22.41 9.60 8.02
C ARG A 131 -20.93 9.66 8.43
N THR A 132 -20.62 9.28 9.67
CA THR A 132 -19.26 9.26 10.21
C THR A 132 -18.37 8.31 9.45
N TRP A 133 -18.83 7.08 9.22
CA TRP A 133 -18.12 6.11 8.41
C TRP A 133 -17.78 6.65 7.02
N ARG A 134 -18.76 7.25 6.33
CA ARG A 134 -18.55 7.81 5.00
C ARG A 134 -17.54 8.96 4.99
N ALA A 135 -17.60 9.84 5.98
CA ALA A 135 -16.65 10.96 6.09
C ALA A 135 -15.20 10.46 6.22
N VAL A 136 -14.96 9.46 7.10
CA VAL A 136 -13.62 8.88 7.25
C VAL A 136 -13.23 8.06 6.02
N HIS A 137 -14.18 7.34 5.39
CA HIS A 137 -13.90 6.55 4.20
C HIS A 137 -13.39 7.38 3.01
N TRP A 138 -13.72 8.67 2.95
CA TRP A 138 -13.18 9.60 1.96
C TRP A 138 -11.68 9.83 2.10
N LEU A 139 -11.06 9.54 3.25
CA LEU A 139 -9.61 9.61 3.43
C LEU A 139 -8.87 8.63 2.52
N ALA A 140 -9.54 7.61 1.98
CA ALA A 140 -8.96 6.73 0.97
C ALA A 140 -8.49 7.50 -0.29
N TYR A 141 -9.18 8.60 -0.66
CA TYR A 141 -8.79 9.45 -1.77
C TYR A 141 -7.54 10.30 -1.47
N LEU A 142 -7.18 10.50 -0.20
CA LEU A 142 -5.93 11.12 0.22
C LEU A 142 -4.84 10.06 0.45
N ALA A 143 -5.21 8.88 0.93
CA ALA A 143 -4.28 7.78 1.15
C ALA A 143 -3.65 7.29 -0.16
N TRP A 144 -4.43 7.24 -1.25
CA TRP A 144 -3.93 6.77 -2.53
C TRP A 144 -2.83 7.67 -3.12
N PRO A 145 -2.97 9.00 -3.29
CA PRO A 145 -1.89 9.84 -3.79
C PRO A 145 -0.67 9.86 -2.86
N ALA A 146 -0.86 9.75 -1.53
CA ALA A 146 0.26 9.61 -0.61
C ALA A 146 1.04 8.31 -0.86
N ALA A 147 0.35 7.17 -1.05
CA ALA A 147 0.96 5.90 -1.40
C ALA A 147 1.64 5.95 -2.79
N PHE A 148 1.02 6.59 -3.77
CA PHE A 148 1.56 6.74 -5.11
C PHE A 148 2.86 7.58 -5.10
N LEU A 149 2.85 8.72 -4.44
CA LEU A 149 4.05 9.56 -4.29
C LEU A 149 5.14 8.86 -3.46
N HIS A 150 4.75 8.06 -2.45
CA HIS A 150 5.68 7.19 -1.74
C HIS A 150 6.36 6.21 -2.69
N SER A 151 5.60 5.53 -3.54
CA SER A 151 6.15 4.57 -4.51
C SER A 151 7.15 5.24 -5.46
N LEU A 152 6.81 6.40 -6.02
CA LEU A 152 7.69 7.17 -6.92
C LEU A 152 8.98 7.65 -6.24
N THR A 153 8.90 8.05 -4.96
CA THR A 153 10.02 8.66 -4.25
C THR A 153 10.88 7.67 -3.46
N ALA A 154 10.29 6.57 -2.98
CA ALA A 154 11.01 5.51 -2.27
C ALA A 154 11.66 4.51 -3.24
N GLY A 155 11.09 4.34 -4.44
CA GLY A 155 11.61 3.47 -5.48
C GLY A 155 12.84 4.06 -6.17
N ASN A 156 13.71 3.15 -6.67
CA ASN A 156 14.82 3.48 -7.57
C ASN A 156 14.63 2.81 -8.94
N ASP A 157 13.49 2.16 -9.18
CA ASP A 157 13.29 1.25 -10.31
C ASP A 157 12.43 1.86 -11.43
N LEU A 158 12.21 3.18 -11.42
CA LEU A 158 11.45 3.89 -12.46
C LEU A 158 12.06 3.71 -13.88
N GLY A 159 13.36 3.36 -13.96
CA GLY A 159 14.02 2.99 -15.22
C GLY A 159 13.63 1.60 -15.73
N VAL A 160 12.94 0.79 -14.94
CA VAL A 160 12.47 -0.54 -15.34
C VAL A 160 11.09 -0.41 -15.97
N TRP A 161 10.97 -0.74 -17.25
CA TRP A 161 9.77 -0.46 -18.05
C TRP A 161 8.46 -1.00 -17.48
N TRP A 162 8.46 -2.18 -16.86
CA TRP A 162 7.25 -2.77 -16.28
C TRP A 162 6.85 -2.10 -14.95
N VAL A 163 7.81 -1.56 -14.18
CA VAL A 163 7.53 -0.72 -13.01
C VAL A 163 6.88 0.58 -13.45
N ALA A 164 7.47 1.27 -14.42
CA ALA A 164 6.91 2.48 -15.00
C ALA A 164 5.50 2.24 -15.57
N LEU A 165 5.27 1.09 -16.21
CA LEU A 165 3.95 0.72 -16.72
C LEU A 165 2.94 0.53 -15.58
N ALA A 166 3.32 -0.10 -14.47
CA ALA A 166 2.46 -0.28 -13.31
C ALA A 166 2.10 1.06 -12.64
N GLU A 167 3.07 1.96 -12.51
CA GLU A 167 2.87 3.32 -11.96
C GLU A 167 1.93 4.14 -12.85
N VAL A 168 2.25 4.26 -14.14
CA VAL A 168 1.43 5.02 -15.10
C VAL A 168 0.04 4.41 -15.24
N GLY A 169 -0.05 3.08 -15.32
CA GLY A 169 -1.33 2.38 -15.38
C GLY A 169 -2.19 2.60 -14.14
N SER A 170 -1.58 2.59 -12.95
CA SER A 170 -2.27 2.90 -11.69
C SER A 170 -2.79 4.34 -11.67
N ALA A 171 -1.96 5.30 -12.06
CA ALA A 171 -2.34 6.71 -12.13
C ALA A 171 -3.48 6.93 -13.15
N ALA A 172 -3.37 6.36 -14.35
CA ALA A 172 -4.39 6.48 -15.39
C ALA A 172 -5.72 5.84 -14.95
N ALA A 173 -5.69 4.65 -14.34
CA ALA A 173 -6.88 3.96 -13.88
C ALA A 173 -7.66 4.76 -12.82
N VAL A 174 -6.94 5.37 -11.87
CA VAL A 174 -7.59 6.18 -10.83
C VAL A 174 -8.03 7.54 -11.36
N ALA A 175 -7.29 8.16 -12.27
CA ALA A 175 -7.65 9.46 -12.87
C ALA A 175 -8.88 9.40 -13.78
N THR A 176 -9.16 8.20 -14.34
CA THR A 176 -10.32 8.00 -15.26
C THR A 176 -11.56 7.42 -14.58
N ALA A 177 -11.48 7.10 -13.29
CA ALA A 177 -12.58 6.51 -12.52
C ALA A 177 -13.50 7.60 -11.96
#